data_dc04c51ece1713b8f0136b1d8a9f3759
#
_entry.id   dc04c51ece1713b8f0136b1d8a9f3759
#
_cell.length_a   1.000
_cell.length_b   1.000
_cell.length_c   1.000
_cell.angle_alpha   90.00
_cell.angle_beta   90.00
_cell.angle_gamma   90.00
#
_symmetry.space_group_name_H-M   'P 1'
#
loop_
_entity.id
_entity.type
_entity.pdbx_description
1 polymer ?
#
loop_
_entity_poly.entity_id
_entity_poly.type
_entity_poly.pdbx_seq_one_letter_code
_entity_poly.pdbx_strand_id
1 'polypeptide(L)'
;VLIHGLSNDTISWNTLSPVLAHTGYCVYTITYGTESLGPIGATVPVQDSATQIGDFVDEVEAATGAKHVDLVSHSIGGAVAYYYLSRLGGASKVGRYIALAAPMHGSTLSGLAGLQPLVESTGSGAAATRRCGPCQLSPGTPFLQDLEPNPGATPQIPFTMIVTRYDQIATPYTTGLLDGPNVHNVVLQDLCPTDFTEHNELTSDPVAIHEVLDALDPAHATPPTCTMVLPLLGPPPR
;
A
#
# COMPACT_ATOMS: atom_id res chain seq x y z
N VAL A 1 -0.99 6.21 -10.30
CA VAL A 1 -2.15 6.28 -9.40
C VAL A 1 -1.70 6.02 -7.99
N LEU A 2 -2.03 6.91 -7.04
CA LEU A 2 -1.67 6.80 -5.62
C LEU A 2 -2.88 6.36 -4.80
N ILE A 3 -2.71 5.29 -3.99
CA ILE A 3 -3.77 4.58 -3.26
C ILE A 3 -3.45 4.60 -1.77
N HIS A 4 -4.18 5.42 -1.01
CA HIS A 4 -3.92 5.67 0.41
C HIS A 4 -4.26 4.49 1.34
N GLY A 5 -3.83 4.58 2.60
CA GLY A 5 -4.11 3.62 3.67
C GLY A 5 -5.43 3.84 4.40
N LEU A 6 -5.65 3.04 5.44
CA LEU A 6 -6.83 3.13 6.32
C LEU A 6 -6.97 4.53 6.93
N SER A 7 -8.21 5.00 7.04
CA SER A 7 -8.60 6.27 7.65
C SER A 7 -7.91 7.50 7.05
N ASN A 8 -7.38 7.33 5.84
CA ASN A 8 -6.68 8.37 5.11
C ASN A 8 -7.49 8.85 3.90
N ASP A 9 -6.93 9.81 3.19
CA ASP A 9 -7.43 10.38 1.96
C ASP A 9 -6.26 10.79 1.04
N THR A 10 -6.52 11.62 0.05
CA THR A 10 -5.50 12.12 -0.88
C THR A 10 -4.39 12.96 -0.22
N ILE A 11 -4.62 13.48 1.00
CA ILE A 11 -3.65 14.29 1.76
C ILE A 11 -2.41 13.46 2.14
N SER A 12 -2.55 12.13 2.30
CA SER A 12 -1.42 11.23 2.56
C SER A 12 -0.27 11.37 1.56
N TRP A 13 -0.55 11.89 0.38
CA TRP A 13 0.39 12.01 -0.73
C TRP A 13 0.97 13.40 -0.92
N ASN A 14 0.74 14.32 0.04
CA ASN A 14 1.18 15.72 -0.08
C ASN A 14 2.70 15.90 -0.20
N THR A 15 3.49 14.91 0.22
CA THR A 15 4.95 14.90 0.02
C THR A 15 5.34 14.20 -1.27
N LEU A 16 4.85 12.99 -1.51
CA LEU A 16 5.24 12.18 -2.68
C LEU A 16 4.67 12.73 -3.98
N SER A 17 3.41 13.18 -4.00
CA SER A 17 2.74 13.65 -5.23
C SER A 17 3.49 14.79 -5.92
N PRO A 18 3.89 15.89 -5.24
CA PRO A 18 4.65 16.95 -5.88
C PRO A 18 6.05 16.51 -6.34
N VAL A 19 6.70 15.58 -5.64
CA VAL A 19 7.99 15.01 -6.06
C VAL A 19 7.82 14.27 -7.39
N LEU A 20 6.83 13.39 -7.49
CA LEU A 20 6.52 12.67 -8.72
C LEU A 20 6.16 13.62 -9.87
N ALA A 21 5.33 14.63 -9.61
CA ALA A 21 4.96 15.62 -10.61
C ALA A 21 6.18 16.43 -11.12
N HIS A 22 7.09 16.78 -10.21
CA HIS A 22 8.31 17.52 -10.56
C HIS A 22 9.29 16.67 -11.39
N THR A 23 9.28 15.36 -11.21
CA THR A 23 10.08 14.41 -12.01
C THR A 23 9.41 14.01 -13.32
N GLY A 24 8.24 14.59 -13.64
CA GLY A 24 7.60 14.46 -14.95
C GLY A 24 6.46 13.43 -15.02
N TYR A 25 6.07 12.83 -13.92
CA TYR A 25 4.93 11.91 -13.89
C TYR A 25 3.59 12.65 -13.83
N CYS A 26 2.59 12.11 -14.52
CA CYS A 26 1.19 12.50 -14.30
C CYS A 26 0.68 11.77 -13.06
N VAL A 27 0.31 12.51 -12.02
CA VAL A 27 -0.06 11.95 -10.72
C VAL A 27 -1.57 12.07 -10.52
N TYR A 28 -2.20 10.96 -10.21
CA TYR A 28 -3.62 10.86 -9.92
C TYR A 28 -3.84 10.23 -8.55
N THR A 29 -4.72 10.83 -7.76
CA THR A 29 -5.04 10.40 -6.39
C THR A 29 -6.54 10.25 -6.24
N ILE A 30 -6.96 9.29 -5.43
CA ILE A 30 -8.37 9.04 -5.14
C ILE A 30 -8.55 8.87 -3.64
N THR A 31 -9.65 9.39 -3.09
CA THR A 31 -10.17 8.97 -1.79
C THR A 31 -11.23 7.90 -2.06
N TYR A 32 -11.02 6.69 -1.57
CA TYR A 32 -11.84 5.52 -1.84
C TYR A 32 -12.28 4.83 -0.55
N GLY A 33 -13.26 3.94 -0.65
CA GLY A 33 -13.70 3.11 0.46
C GLY A 33 -14.31 3.90 1.61
N THR A 34 -14.97 5.03 1.31
CA THR A 34 -15.67 5.86 2.27
C THR A 34 -17.07 5.33 2.52
N GLU A 35 -17.48 5.26 3.80
CA GLU A 35 -18.88 5.04 4.16
C GLU A 35 -19.63 6.35 4.30
N SER A 36 -20.97 6.26 4.43
CA SER A 36 -21.87 7.41 4.58
C SER A 36 -21.63 8.29 5.83
N LEU A 37 -20.63 7.94 6.64
CA LEU A 37 -20.25 8.64 7.87
C LEU A 37 -19.14 9.69 7.70
N GLY A 38 -18.73 10.02 6.47
CA GLY A 38 -17.77 11.07 6.22
C GLY A 38 -16.55 10.67 5.38
N PRO A 39 -15.51 11.49 5.33
CA PRO A 39 -14.38 11.35 4.41
C PRO A 39 -13.33 10.32 4.83
N ILE A 40 -13.64 9.42 5.78
CA ILE A 40 -12.69 8.40 6.26
C ILE A 40 -12.60 7.28 5.24
N GLY A 41 -11.49 7.22 4.53
CA GLY A 41 -11.27 6.27 3.45
C GLY A 41 -10.81 4.88 3.90
N ALA A 42 -10.88 3.93 2.98
CA ALA A 42 -10.45 2.54 3.11
C ALA A 42 -11.08 1.77 4.30
N THR A 43 -12.33 2.10 4.65
CA THR A 43 -13.08 1.46 5.75
C THR A 43 -14.01 0.35 5.28
N VAL A 44 -14.48 0.41 4.04
CA VAL A 44 -15.34 -0.64 3.44
C VAL A 44 -14.54 -1.87 3.04
N PRO A 45 -15.19 -3.00 2.71
CA PRO A 45 -14.52 -4.22 2.27
C PRO A 45 -13.48 -3.96 1.16
N VAL A 46 -12.38 -4.72 1.22
CA VAL A 46 -11.28 -4.59 0.24
C VAL A 46 -11.78 -4.78 -1.20
N GLN A 47 -12.74 -5.69 -1.42
CA GLN A 47 -13.32 -5.96 -2.73
C GLN A 47 -14.06 -4.75 -3.29
N ASP A 48 -14.85 -4.07 -2.46
CA ASP A 48 -15.61 -2.88 -2.85
C ASP A 48 -14.65 -1.70 -3.12
N SER A 49 -13.63 -1.56 -2.27
CA SER A 49 -12.54 -0.60 -2.47
C SER A 49 -11.79 -0.84 -3.77
N ALA A 50 -11.46 -2.11 -4.06
CA ALA A 50 -10.73 -2.50 -5.26
C ALA A 50 -11.55 -2.23 -6.55
N THR A 51 -12.88 -2.37 -6.49
CA THR A 51 -13.77 -1.99 -7.60
C THR A 51 -13.67 -0.49 -7.89
N GLN A 52 -13.71 0.35 -6.84
CA GLN A 52 -13.55 1.80 -6.99
C GLN A 52 -12.18 2.19 -7.58
N ILE A 53 -11.11 1.45 -7.19
CA ILE A 53 -9.78 1.66 -7.80
C ILE A 53 -9.80 1.28 -9.28
N GLY A 54 -10.46 0.18 -9.65
CA GLY A 54 -10.61 -0.23 -11.04
C GLY A 54 -11.32 0.82 -11.89
N ASP A 55 -12.45 1.31 -11.43
CA ASP A 55 -13.23 2.37 -12.09
C ASP A 55 -12.38 3.65 -12.26
N PHE A 56 -11.63 4.03 -11.22
CA PHE A 56 -10.76 5.19 -11.28
C PHE A 56 -9.58 5.01 -12.26
N VAL A 57 -9.00 3.83 -12.34
CA VAL A 57 -7.96 3.52 -13.33
C VAL A 57 -8.54 3.67 -14.75
N ASP A 58 -9.76 3.20 -14.98
CA ASP A 58 -10.43 3.35 -16.27
C ASP A 58 -10.67 4.82 -16.65
N GLU A 59 -11.05 5.65 -15.67
CA GLU A 59 -11.17 7.09 -15.85
C GLU A 59 -9.83 7.75 -16.21
N VAL A 60 -8.74 7.36 -15.53
CA VAL A 60 -7.39 7.87 -15.79
C VAL A 60 -6.93 7.47 -17.20
N GLU A 61 -7.11 6.20 -17.59
CA GLU A 61 -6.77 5.73 -18.95
C GLU A 61 -7.57 6.49 -20.02
N ALA A 62 -8.88 6.66 -19.80
CA ALA A 62 -9.75 7.40 -20.73
C ALA A 62 -9.37 8.88 -20.86
N ALA A 63 -8.97 9.51 -19.76
CA ALA A 63 -8.60 10.93 -19.73
C ALA A 63 -7.22 11.20 -20.34
N THR A 64 -6.29 10.24 -20.22
CA THR A 64 -4.89 10.43 -20.61
C THR A 64 -4.51 9.75 -21.92
N GLY A 65 -5.24 8.71 -22.31
CA GLY A 65 -4.87 7.81 -23.40
C GLY A 65 -3.70 6.88 -23.04
N ALA A 66 -3.32 6.80 -21.77
CA ALA A 66 -2.29 5.88 -21.30
C ALA A 66 -2.76 4.44 -21.48
N LYS A 67 -1.85 3.55 -21.87
CA LYS A 67 -2.15 2.11 -22.00
C LYS A 67 -1.99 1.36 -20.67
N HIS A 68 -1.20 1.90 -19.76
CA HIS A 68 -0.93 1.36 -18.45
C HIS A 68 -0.77 2.48 -17.43
N VAL A 69 -1.10 2.18 -16.19
CA VAL A 69 -0.84 3.02 -15.03
C VAL A 69 0.11 2.30 -14.08
N ASP A 70 0.97 3.05 -13.40
CA ASP A 70 1.74 2.51 -12.27
C ASP A 70 0.96 2.77 -10.98
N LEU A 71 0.89 1.78 -10.10
CA LEU A 71 0.20 1.88 -8.81
C LEU A 71 1.24 2.06 -7.70
N VAL A 72 1.09 3.13 -6.93
CA VAL A 72 1.83 3.33 -5.67
C VAL A 72 0.82 3.33 -4.54
N SER A 73 0.98 2.44 -3.60
CA SER A 73 0.00 2.20 -2.55
C SER A 73 0.63 2.21 -1.16
N HIS A 74 -0.16 2.50 -0.14
CA HIS A 74 0.28 2.49 1.25
C HIS A 74 -0.67 1.63 2.10
N SER A 75 -0.09 0.84 3.02
CA SER A 75 -0.85 0.09 4.02
C SER A 75 -1.93 -0.81 3.39
N ILE A 76 -3.16 -0.81 3.89
CA ILE A 76 -4.30 -1.54 3.31
C ILE A 76 -4.50 -1.25 1.83
N GLY A 77 -4.12 -0.05 1.36
CA GLY A 77 -4.17 0.31 -0.05
C GLY A 77 -3.39 -0.64 -0.95
N GLY A 78 -2.33 -1.26 -0.42
CA GLY A 78 -1.60 -2.32 -1.12
C GLY A 78 -2.46 -3.57 -1.34
N ALA A 79 -3.13 -4.07 -0.31
CA ALA A 79 -4.03 -5.22 -0.47
C ALA A 79 -5.20 -4.91 -1.43
N VAL A 80 -5.73 -3.68 -1.39
CA VAL A 80 -6.78 -3.20 -2.31
C VAL A 80 -6.27 -3.18 -3.76
N ALA A 81 -5.11 -2.58 -3.99
CA ALA A 81 -4.47 -2.52 -5.31
C ALA A 81 -4.12 -3.92 -5.84
N TYR A 82 -3.62 -4.80 -4.97
CA TYR A 82 -3.33 -6.17 -5.36
C TYR A 82 -4.59 -6.97 -5.70
N TYR A 83 -5.68 -6.79 -4.94
CA TYR A 83 -6.96 -7.43 -5.25
C TYR A 83 -7.50 -6.97 -6.62
N TYR A 84 -7.45 -5.66 -6.92
CA TYR A 84 -7.77 -5.13 -8.23
C TYR A 84 -6.92 -5.80 -9.33
N LEU A 85 -5.60 -5.82 -9.14
CA LEU A 85 -4.66 -6.38 -10.09
C LEU A 85 -4.94 -7.87 -10.35
N SER A 86 -5.14 -8.67 -9.30
CA SER A 86 -5.18 -10.13 -9.38
C SER A 86 -6.59 -10.71 -9.63
N ARG A 87 -7.65 -10.00 -9.25
CA ARG A 87 -9.03 -10.51 -9.28
C ARG A 87 -9.98 -9.73 -10.19
N LEU A 88 -9.70 -8.46 -10.47
CA LEU A 88 -10.59 -7.58 -11.23
C LEU A 88 -10.02 -7.19 -12.61
N GLY A 89 -9.03 -7.91 -13.10
CA GLY A 89 -8.47 -7.71 -14.45
C GLY A 89 -7.44 -6.60 -14.55
N GLY A 90 -7.03 -5.99 -13.44
CA GLY A 90 -6.03 -4.92 -13.41
C GLY A 90 -4.67 -5.29 -13.99
N ALA A 91 -4.34 -6.58 -14.06
CA ALA A 91 -3.06 -7.05 -14.62
C ALA A 91 -2.80 -6.66 -16.09
N SER A 92 -3.85 -6.34 -16.84
CA SER A 92 -3.73 -5.84 -18.22
C SER A 92 -3.55 -4.32 -18.31
N LYS A 93 -3.73 -3.60 -17.21
CA LYS A 93 -3.73 -2.14 -17.13
C LYS A 93 -2.61 -1.57 -16.25
N VAL A 94 -2.01 -2.41 -15.41
CA VAL A 94 -0.95 -2.01 -14.47
C VAL A 94 0.42 -2.28 -15.05
N GLY A 95 1.26 -1.25 -15.11
CA GLY A 95 2.64 -1.33 -15.54
C GLY A 95 3.58 -1.76 -14.41
N ARG A 96 3.42 -1.19 -13.23
CA ARG A 96 4.19 -1.48 -12.01
C ARG A 96 3.31 -1.45 -10.78
N TYR A 97 3.65 -2.29 -9.82
CA TYR A 97 3.02 -2.31 -8.50
C TYR A 97 4.05 -1.99 -7.42
N ILE A 98 3.85 -0.87 -6.71
CA ILE A 98 4.75 -0.40 -5.64
C ILE A 98 3.91 -0.27 -4.37
N ALA A 99 4.34 -0.91 -3.30
CA ALA A 99 3.59 -0.92 -2.05
C ALA A 99 4.47 -0.57 -0.85
N LEU A 100 4.04 0.44 -0.10
CA LEU A 100 4.68 0.89 1.13
C LEU A 100 3.92 0.30 2.33
N ALA A 101 4.59 -0.47 3.16
CA ALA A 101 4.03 -1.09 4.38
C ALA A 101 2.70 -1.83 4.17
N ALA A 102 2.52 -2.49 3.04
CA ALA A 102 1.29 -3.21 2.74
C ALA A 102 1.23 -4.54 3.50
N PRO A 103 0.18 -4.83 4.30
CA PRO A 103 0.05 -6.08 5.05
C PRO A 103 -0.44 -7.22 4.15
N MET A 104 0.39 -7.67 3.21
CA MET A 104 0.03 -8.64 2.17
C MET A 104 -0.32 -10.02 2.74
N HIS A 105 0.28 -10.40 3.87
CA HIS A 105 0.00 -11.64 4.61
C HIS A 105 -0.80 -11.38 5.90
N GLY A 106 -1.46 -10.22 5.97
CA GLY A 106 -2.22 -9.77 7.13
C GLY A 106 -1.39 -9.04 8.17
N SER A 107 -2.02 -8.55 9.21
CA SER A 107 -1.36 -7.85 10.32
C SER A 107 -1.90 -8.27 11.67
N THR A 108 -0.98 -8.43 12.62
CA THR A 108 -1.33 -8.64 14.03
C THR A 108 -1.68 -7.35 14.75
N LEU A 109 -1.48 -6.17 14.11
CA LEU A 109 -1.64 -4.84 14.73
C LEU A 109 -0.94 -4.77 16.10
N SER A 110 0.32 -5.19 16.17
CA SER A 110 1.09 -5.33 17.42
C SER A 110 0.42 -6.21 18.47
N GLY A 111 -0.31 -7.24 18.02
CA GLY A 111 -1.00 -8.21 18.89
C GLY A 111 -2.48 -7.91 19.16
N LEU A 112 -2.98 -6.72 18.79
CA LEU A 112 -4.40 -6.36 18.99
C LEU A 112 -5.37 -7.21 18.17
N ALA A 113 -4.94 -7.73 17.03
CA ALA A 113 -5.74 -8.65 16.21
C ALA A 113 -6.14 -9.93 16.99
N GLY A 114 -5.38 -10.32 17.99
CA GLY A 114 -5.74 -11.44 18.89
C GLY A 114 -7.01 -11.23 19.71
N LEU A 115 -7.52 -10.01 19.79
CA LEU A 115 -8.80 -9.70 20.46
C LEU A 115 -10.02 -9.90 19.55
N GLN A 116 -9.83 -10.09 18.25
CA GLN A 116 -10.92 -10.25 17.27
C GLN A 116 -11.87 -11.41 17.60
N PRO A 117 -11.41 -12.62 18.00
CA PRO A 117 -12.31 -13.70 18.36
C PRO A 117 -13.25 -13.34 19.53
N LEU A 118 -12.78 -12.50 20.44
CA LEU A 118 -13.60 -12.02 21.58
C LEU A 118 -14.73 -11.09 21.08
N VAL A 119 -14.43 -10.23 20.12
CA VAL A 119 -15.43 -9.34 19.49
C VAL A 119 -16.42 -10.16 18.66
N GLU A 120 -15.96 -11.14 17.91
CA GLU A 120 -16.80 -12.03 17.09
C GLU A 120 -17.74 -12.88 17.93
N SER A 121 -17.35 -13.26 19.16
CA SER A 121 -18.19 -14.04 20.08
C SER A 121 -19.46 -13.29 20.53
N THR A 122 -19.53 -11.98 20.34
CA THR A 122 -20.70 -11.15 20.69
C THR A 122 -21.89 -11.25 19.72
N GLY A 123 -21.84 -12.16 18.74
CA GLY A 123 -22.94 -12.47 17.81
C GLY A 123 -23.12 -11.48 16.64
N SER A 124 -22.67 -10.25 16.78
CA SER A 124 -22.64 -9.24 15.69
C SER A 124 -21.27 -9.15 15.00
N GLY A 125 -20.23 -9.79 15.58
CA GLY A 125 -18.85 -9.65 15.16
C GLY A 125 -18.57 -10.18 13.74
N ALA A 126 -19.08 -11.37 13.38
CA ALA A 126 -18.81 -11.97 12.08
C ALA A 126 -19.39 -11.16 10.89
N ALA A 127 -20.55 -10.53 11.11
CA ALA A 127 -21.16 -9.66 10.10
C ALA A 127 -20.43 -8.32 10.00
N ALA A 128 -19.96 -7.79 11.13
CA ALA A 128 -19.16 -6.56 11.18
C ALA A 128 -17.79 -6.76 10.52
N THR A 129 -17.12 -7.89 10.78
CA THR A 129 -15.82 -8.22 10.18
C THR A 129 -15.87 -8.28 8.63
N ARG A 130 -16.97 -8.80 8.06
CA ARG A 130 -17.15 -8.86 6.60
C ARG A 130 -17.33 -7.49 5.95
N ARG A 131 -17.78 -6.50 6.70
CA ARG A 131 -18.01 -5.12 6.22
C ARG A 131 -16.86 -4.18 6.55
N CYS A 132 -15.88 -4.64 7.27
CA CYS A 132 -14.73 -3.89 7.73
C CYS A 132 -13.50 -4.30 6.93
N GLY A 133 -13.04 -3.45 6.01
CA GLY A 133 -11.86 -3.72 5.20
C GLY A 133 -10.62 -4.07 6.04
N PRO A 134 -10.26 -3.27 7.05
CA PRO A 134 -9.13 -3.59 7.93
C PRO A 134 -9.26 -4.93 8.66
N CYS A 135 -10.49 -5.31 9.05
CA CYS A 135 -10.74 -6.56 9.74
C CYS A 135 -10.46 -7.79 8.85
N GLN A 136 -10.60 -7.63 7.54
CA GLN A 136 -10.30 -8.68 6.56
C GLN A 136 -8.80 -9.03 6.54
N LEU A 137 -7.93 -8.09 6.93
CA LEU A 137 -6.49 -8.28 6.96
C LEU A 137 -5.97 -8.85 8.30
N SER A 138 -6.85 -9.29 9.19
CA SER A 138 -6.44 -10.02 10.39
C SER A 138 -5.98 -11.44 10.03
N PRO A 139 -4.94 -11.97 10.69
CA PRO A 139 -4.43 -13.31 10.39
C PRO A 139 -5.51 -14.39 10.47
N GLY A 140 -5.50 -15.31 9.50
CA GLY A 140 -6.42 -16.45 9.46
C GLY A 140 -7.81 -16.14 8.89
N THR A 141 -8.08 -14.92 8.43
CA THR A 141 -9.37 -14.61 7.79
C THR A 141 -9.50 -15.31 6.44
N PRO A 142 -10.75 -15.67 6.05
CA PRO A 142 -11.00 -16.25 4.72
C PRO A 142 -10.54 -15.33 3.59
N PHE A 143 -10.61 -14.02 3.78
CA PHE A 143 -10.14 -13.05 2.78
C PHE A 143 -8.64 -13.17 2.51
N LEU A 144 -7.81 -13.26 3.56
CA LEU A 144 -6.35 -13.44 3.39
C LEU A 144 -6.00 -14.76 2.73
N GLN A 145 -6.74 -15.84 3.04
CA GLN A 145 -6.56 -17.13 2.38
C GLN A 145 -6.91 -17.06 0.89
N ASP A 146 -7.94 -16.29 0.52
CA ASP A 146 -8.30 -16.07 -0.88
C ASP A 146 -7.33 -15.11 -1.59
N LEU A 147 -6.84 -14.07 -0.89
CA LEU A 147 -5.93 -13.07 -1.47
C LEU A 147 -4.62 -13.72 -1.93
N GLU A 148 -4.03 -14.57 -1.10
CA GLU A 148 -2.78 -15.34 -1.27
C GLU A 148 -1.88 -14.77 -2.39
N PRO A 149 -1.00 -13.78 -2.09
CA PRO A 149 -0.26 -13.07 -3.11
C PRO A 149 0.65 -14.00 -3.92
N ASN A 150 0.50 -13.96 -5.23
CA ASN A 150 1.33 -14.72 -6.17
C ASN A 150 1.80 -13.81 -7.33
N PRO A 151 2.86 -12.98 -7.13
CA PRO A 151 3.39 -12.11 -8.18
C PRO A 151 3.84 -12.86 -9.43
N GLY A 152 4.27 -14.11 -9.28
CA GLY A 152 4.67 -14.97 -10.39
C GLY A 152 3.55 -15.28 -11.39
N ALA A 153 2.28 -15.10 -11.01
CA ALA A 153 1.15 -15.22 -11.93
C ALA A 153 1.05 -14.03 -12.92
N THR A 154 1.73 -12.92 -12.62
CA THR A 154 1.79 -11.72 -13.47
C THR A 154 3.25 -11.31 -13.72
N PRO A 155 4.06 -12.14 -14.38
CA PRO A 155 5.52 -11.93 -14.50
C PRO A 155 5.90 -10.67 -15.26
N GLN A 156 4.98 -10.10 -16.02
CA GLN A 156 5.18 -8.83 -16.75
C GLN A 156 5.10 -7.59 -15.87
N ILE A 157 4.58 -7.72 -14.63
CA ILE A 157 4.45 -6.59 -13.70
C ILE A 157 5.57 -6.68 -12.67
N PRO A 158 6.49 -5.71 -12.61
CA PRO A 158 7.42 -5.59 -11.49
C PRO A 158 6.68 -5.20 -10.21
N PHE A 159 7.01 -5.89 -9.12
CA PHE A 159 6.54 -5.61 -7.77
C PHE A 159 7.69 -5.03 -6.95
N THR A 160 7.47 -3.87 -6.32
CA THR A 160 8.41 -3.31 -5.34
C THR A 160 7.70 -3.16 -3.99
N MET A 161 8.21 -3.85 -2.99
CA MET A 161 7.65 -3.89 -1.64
C MET A 161 8.59 -3.14 -0.70
N ILE A 162 8.18 -1.99 -0.20
CA ILE A 162 8.98 -1.13 0.68
C ILE A 162 8.42 -1.24 2.10
N VAL A 163 9.27 -1.67 3.03
CA VAL A 163 8.88 -1.87 4.43
C VAL A 163 9.88 -1.25 5.39
N THR A 164 9.43 -0.97 6.60
CA THR A 164 10.28 -0.50 7.71
C THR A 164 10.25 -1.49 8.87
N ARG A 165 11.41 -1.74 9.51
CA ARG A 165 11.50 -2.56 10.73
C ARG A 165 10.76 -1.95 11.92
N TYR A 166 10.45 -0.67 11.86
CA TYR A 166 9.76 0.09 12.90
C TYR A 166 8.25 0.19 12.69
N ASP A 167 7.70 -0.61 11.77
CA ASP A 167 6.27 -0.68 11.53
C ASP A 167 5.54 -1.22 12.76
N GLN A 168 4.62 -0.43 13.31
CA GLN A 168 3.80 -0.79 14.47
C GLN A 168 2.36 -1.17 14.09
N ILE A 169 1.99 -1.00 12.82
CA ILE A 169 0.65 -1.27 12.27
C ILE A 169 0.67 -2.57 11.45
N ALA A 170 1.47 -2.63 10.38
CA ALA A 170 1.64 -3.83 9.56
C ALA A 170 2.67 -4.77 10.21
N THR A 171 2.25 -5.52 11.22
CA THR A 171 3.14 -6.33 12.05
C THR A 171 2.90 -7.84 11.91
N PRO A 172 4.00 -8.61 11.88
CA PRO A 172 5.40 -8.19 11.77
C PRO A 172 5.66 -7.48 10.42
N TYR A 173 6.64 -6.58 10.35
CA TYR A 173 6.93 -5.84 9.11
C TYR A 173 7.16 -6.74 7.89
N THR A 174 7.63 -7.96 8.12
CA THR A 174 7.83 -8.97 7.09
C THR A 174 6.56 -9.42 6.39
N THR A 175 5.38 -9.10 6.96
CA THR A 175 4.09 -9.36 6.32
C THR A 175 3.93 -8.61 4.99
N GLY A 176 4.70 -7.53 4.79
CA GLY A 176 4.71 -6.76 3.55
C GLY A 176 5.66 -7.30 2.48
N LEU A 177 6.50 -8.28 2.78
CA LEU A 177 7.42 -8.87 1.82
C LEU A 177 6.70 -9.91 0.97
N LEU A 178 7.10 -10.04 -0.29
CA LEU A 178 6.58 -11.04 -1.21
C LEU A 178 7.71 -11.87 -1.82
N ASP A 179 7.39 -13.08 -2.24
CA ASP A 179 8.30 -13.94 -2.99
C ASP A 179 7.91 -13.96 -4.48
N GLY A 180 8.91 -13.96 -5.35
CA GLY A 180 8.68 -14.07 -6.80
C GLY A 180 9.84 -13.54 -7.63
N PRO A 181 9.96 -14.02 -8.89
CA PRO A 181 11.04 -13.61 -9.78
C PRO A 181 10.95 -12.15 -10.25
N ASN A 182 9.78 -11.55 -10.12
CA ASN A 182 9.46 -10.16 -10.48
C ASN A 182 9.25 -9.26 -9.25
N VAL A 183 9.72 -9.70 -8.07
CA VAL A 183 9.59 -8.97 -6.80
C VAL A 183 10.94 -8.39 -6.37
N HIS A 184 10.91 -7.10 -6.01
CA HIS A 184 12.00 -6.42 -5.32
C HIS A 184 11.51 -6.00 -3.92
N ASN A 185 12.09 -6.58 -2.88
CA ASN A 185 11.80 -6.24 -1.50
C ASN A 185 12.85 -5.26 -0.97
N VAL A 186 12.39 -4.15 -0.40
CA VAL A 186 13.20 -3.10 0.19
C VAL A 186 12.88 -2.98 1.67
N VAL A 187 13.89 -3.14 2.53
CA VAL A 187 13.79 -2.84 3.95
C VAL A 187 14.58 -1.56 4.19
N LEU A 188 13.94 -0.46 4.58
CA LEU A 188 14.59 0.85 4.67
C LEU A 188 15.87 0.84 5.48
N GLN A 189 15.90 0.11 6.59
CA GLN A 189 17.06 0.06 7.48
C GLN A 189 18.26 -0.74 6.94
N ASP A 190 18.07 -1.47 5.83
CA ASP A 190 19.20 -2.07 5.10
C ASP A 190 19.90 -1.04 4.22
N LEU A 191 19.18 -0.01 3.78
CA LEU A 191 19.71 1.12 3.01
C LEU A 191 20.16 2.26 3.92
N CYS A 192 19.45 2.54 5.00
CA CYS A 192 19.73 3.61 5.94
C CYS A 192 19.50 3.15 7.40
N PRO A 193 20.55 2.67 8.11
CA PRO A 193 20.41 2.17 9.49
C PRO A 193 19.94 3.22 10.52
N THR A 194 20.04 4.49 10.19
CA THR A 194 19.60 5.61 11.05
C THR A 194 18.22 6.14 10.70
N ASP A 195 17.53 5.45 9.83
CA ASP A 195 16.15 5.73 9.48
C ASP A 195 15.22 4.98 10.44
N PHE A 196 14.48 5.72 11.26
CA PHE A 196 13.52 5.18 12.24
C PHE A 196 12.08 5.46 11.80
N THR A 197 11.86 5.69 10.51
CA THR A 197 10.53 5.89 9.91
C THR A 197 9.59 4.79 10.33
N GLU A 198 8.40 5.17 10.78
CA GLU A 198 7.32 4.29 11.18
C GLU A 198 6.27 4.13 10.06
N HIS A 199 5.21 3.40 10.31
CA HIS A 199 4.19 3.03 9.31
C HIS A 199 3.64 4.23 8.50
N ASN A 200 3.22 5.29 9.20
CA ASN A 200 2.52 6.41 8.56
C ASN A 200 3.47 7.35 7.81
N GLU A 201 4.71 7.46 8.28
CA GLU A 201 5.71 8.35 7.70
C GLU A 201 6.29 7.83 6.38
N LEU A 202 6.14 6.55 6.05
CA LEU A 202 6.65 5.97 4.82
C LEU A 202 6.26 6.73 3.54
N THR A 203 5.08 7.35 3.52
CA THR A 203 4.62 8.16 2.37
C THR A 203 5.34 9.49 2.21
N SER A 204 6.10 9.90 3.22
CA SER A 204 6.87 11.16 3.27
C SER A 204 8.36 10.95 3.55
N ASP A 205 8.76 9.72 3.79
CA ASP A 205 10.13 9.37 4.08
C ASP A 205 11.06 9.54 2.85
N PRO A 206 12.22 10.21 3.00
CA PRO A 206 13.11 10.49 1.87
C PRO A 206 13.70 9.24 1.20
N VAL A 207 14.00 8.19 1.97
CA VAL A 207 14.55 6.94 1.44
C VAL A 207 13.44 6.16 0.74
N ALA A 208 12.26 6.06 1.34
CA ALA A 208 11.11 5.41 0.71
C ALA A 208 10.68 6.13 -0.59
N ILE A 209 10.66 7.45 -0.61
CA ILE A 209 10.38 8.24 -1.83
C ILE A 209 11.42 7.96 -2.91
N HIS A 210 12.70 7.89 -2.55
CA HIS A 210 13.78 7.56 -3.47
C HIS A 210 13.55 6.17 -4.10
N GLU A 211 13.26 5.18 -3.29
CA GLU A 211 12.97 3.81 -3.76
C GLU A 211 11.72 3.72 -4.64
N VAL A 212 10.70 4.56 -4.39
CA VAL A 212 9.54 4.69 -5.28
C VAL A 212 9.96 5.24 -6.63
N LEU A 213 10.82 6.27 -6.68
CA LEU A 213 11.34 6.83 -7.94
C LEU A 213 12.17 5.80 -8.71
N ASP A 214 13.05 5.08 -8.03
CA ASP A 214 13.88 4.03 -8.64
C ASP A 214 13.02 2.87 -9.17
N ALA A 215 11.97 2.50 -8.46
CA ALA A 215 11.02 1.49 -8.92
C ALA A 215 10.24 1.94 -10.16
N LEU A 216 9.94 3.24 -10.28
CA LEU A 216 9.26 3.81 -11.44
C LEU A 216 10.20 3.97 -12.65
N ASP A 217 11.49 4.25 -12.42
CA ASP A 217 12.51 4.39 -13.47
C ASP A 217 13.79 3.59 -13.13
N PRO A 218 13.75 2.25 -13.18
CA PRO A 218 14.88 1.42 -12.78
C PRO A 218 16.13 1.56 -13.67
N ALA A 219 15.99 2.18 -14.86
CA ALA A 219 17.14 2.44 -15.72
C ALA A 219 18.04 3.57 -15.18
N HIS A 220 17.51 4.44 -14.33
CA HIS A 220 18.22 5.56 -13.72
C HIS A 220 18.31 5.43 -12.19
N ALA A 221 18.08 4.23 -11.66
CA ALA A 221 18.15 3.96 -10.22
C ALA A 221 19.55 4.29 -9.65
N THR A 222 19.56 4.89 -8.48
CA THR A 222 20.76 5.31 -7.77
C THR A 222 20.67 4.95 -6.27
N PRO A 223 21.79 4.78 -5.56
CA PRO A 223 21.71 4.57 -4.13
C PRO A 223 21.09 5.77 -3.39
N PRO A 224 20.15 5.55 -2.46
CA PRO A 224 19.55 6.65 -1.71
C PRO A 224 20.56 7.33 -0.78
N THR A 225 20.35 8.62 -0.54
CA THR A 225 21.08 9.32 0.51
C THR A 225 20.50 8.95 1.87
N CYS A 226 21.32 8.32 2.73
CA CYS A 226 20.89 7.98 4.07
C CYS A 226 20.76 9.26 4.92
N THR A 227 19.55 9.55 5.37
CA THR A 227 19.24 10.66 6.28
C THR A 227 18.59 10.09 7.53
N MET A 228 18.99 10.59 8.70
CA MET A 228 18.31 10.21 9.94
C MET A 228 16.86 10.70 9.89
N VAL A 229 15.95 9.79 10.14
CA VAL A 229 14.51 10.10 10.31
C VAL A 229 14.10 9.67 11.69
N LEU A 230 13.42 10.55 12.43
CA LEU A 230 12.92 10.25 13.77
C LEU A 230 11.43 9.91 13.70
N PRO A 231 10.96 8.89 14.45
CA PRO A 231 9.55 8.50 14.43
C PRO A 231 8.66 9.70 14.79
N LEU A 232 7.58 9.91 14.05
CA LEU A 232 6.59 10.97 14.21
C LEU A 232 7.11 12.42 14.02
N LEU A 233 8.40 12.59 13.79
CA LEU A 233 9.02 13.92 13.61
C LEU A 233 9.55 14.13 12.19
N GLY A 234 9.71 13.03 11.43
CA GLY A 234 10.28 13.07 10.11
C GLY A 234 11.78 13.39 10.06
N PRO A 235 12.34 13.69 8.88
CA PRO A 235 13.71 14.10 8.73
C PRO A 235 13.95 15.49 9.36
N PRO A 236 15.17 15.78 9.86
CA PRO A 236 15.48 17.10 10.37
C PRO A 236 15.33 18.16 9.26
N PRO A 237 14.93 19.39 9.62
CA PRO A 237 14.83 20.47 8.65
C PRO A 237 16.19 20.73 7.99
N ARG A 238 16.18 20.94 6.69
CA ARG A 238 17.38 21.31 5.91
C ARG A 238 17.73 22.78 6.09
#